data_bbe27c5a1236dec3db7899728a37541e
#
_entry.id   bbe27c5a1236dec3db7899728a37541e
#
_cell.length_a   1.000
_cell.length_b   1.000
_cell.length_c   1.000
_cell.angle_alpha   90.00
_cell.angle_beta   90.00
_cell.angle_gamma   90.00
#
_symmetry.space_group_name_H-M   'P 1'
#
loop_
_entity.id
_entity.type
_entity.pdbx_description
1 polymer ?
#
loop_
_entity_poly.entity_id
_entity_poly.type
_entity_poly.pdbx_seq_one_letter_code
_entity_poly.pdbx_strand_id
1 'polypeptide(L)'
;AWNKGFKEYFAVKATPNPYLLQILREEGCGADCSSYTELLMSDAVGFKESEIMFSSNATPAEDFQLARKLNVTINLDDITHIDFLEKVADIPDTVSCRYNPGGHFAIANNIMDNPGDAKYGMTHEQIIEAYKRLLAKGVKHFGMHAFLASNTVTNDYYPELARILFKVAVELKEKTGA
;
A
#
# COMPACT_ATOMS: atom_id res chain seq x y z
N ALA A 1 3.86 -10.02 21.61
CA ALA A 1 5.23 -9.92 21.16
C ALA A 1 5.26 -10.07 19.64
N TRP A 2 5.57 -9.01 18.97
CA TRP A 2 5.69 -9.00 17.51
C TRP A 2 7.03 -9.60 17.09
N ASN A 3 7.05 -10.36 16.00
CA ASN A 3 8.29 -10.84 15.42
C ASN A 3 9.12 -9.66 14.88
N LYS A 4 10.43 -9.80 14.88
CA LYS A 4 11.31 -8.86 14.17
C LYS A 4 10.87 -8.77 12.70
N GLY A 5 10.60 -7.57 12.22
CA GLY A 5 10.12 -7.33 10.86
C GLY A 5 8.65 -6.93 10.73
N PHE A 6 7.88 -6.93 11.84
CA PHE A 6 6.57 -6.29 11.85
C PHE A 6 6.70 -4.80 12.16
N LYS A 7 5.96 -3.98 11.43
CA LYS A 7 5.77 -2.55 11.70
C LYS A 7 4.31 -2.18 11.46
N GLU A 8 3.70 -1.50 12.42
CA GLU A 8 2.38 -0.90 12.27
C GLU A 8 2.50 0.44 11.54
N TYR A 9 1.62 0.68 10.57
CA TYR A 9 1.51 1.98 9.90
C TYR A 9 0.13 2.56 10.18
N PHE A 10 0.11 3.69 10.87
CA PHE A 10 -1.14 4.36 11.22
C PHE A 10 -1.68 5.19 10.05
N ALA A 11 -2.94 4.97 9.69
CA ALA A 11 -3.61 5.74 8.64
C ALA A 11 -3.83 7.20 9.08
N VAL A 12 -3.04 8.12 8.57
CA VAL A 12 -3.03 9.54 8.96
C VAL A 12 -4.42 10.18 8.81
N LYS A 13 -5.15 9.84 7.74
CA LYS A 13 -6.51 10.34 7.48
C LYS A 13 -7.51 10.06 8.60
N ALA A 14 -7.30 9.00 9.38
CA ALA A 14 -8.21 8.64 10.47
C ALA A 14 -8.16 9.67 11.61
N THR A 15 -6.98 10.23 11.89
CA THR A 15 -6.79 11.27 12.90
C THR A 15 -5.57 12.11 12.54
N PRO A 16 -5.70 13.11 11.65
CA PRO A 16 -4.58 13.92 11.16
C PRO A 16 -4.15 14.96 12.22
N ASN A 17 -3.61 14.48 13.33
CA ASN A 17 -3.18 15.30 14.45
C ASN A 17 -1.67 15.10 14.69
N PRO A 18 -0.82 16.14 14.52
CA PRO A 18 0.63 16.01 14.66
C PRO A 18 1.10 15.47 16.02
N TYR A 19 0.43 15.83 17.10
CA TYR A 19 0.78 15.36 18.44
C TYR A 19 0.53 13.86 18.61
N LEU A 20 -0.59 13.36 18.07
CA LEU A 20 -0.87 11.91 18.10
C LEU A 20 0.09 11.16 17.20
N LEU A 21 0.39 11.69 16.03
CA LEU A 21 1.39 11.10 15.13
C LEU A 21 2.78 11.05 15.77
N GLN A 22 3.15 12.07 16.56
CA GLN A 22 4.40 12.06 17.30
C GLN A 22 4.44 10.92 18.33
N ILE A 23 3.39 10.73 19.10
CA ILE A 23 3.30 9.64 20.08
C ILE A 23 3.42 8.27 19.35
N LEU A 24 2.69 8.09 18.26
CA LEU A 24 2.76 6.85 17.48
C LEU A 24 4.17 6.60 16.92
N ARG A 25 4.85 7.64 16.47
CA ARG A 25 6.24 7.55 16.00
C ARG A 25 7.19 7.15 17.13
N GLU A 26 7.04 7.73 18.32
CA GLU A 26 7.83 7.38 19.51
C GLU A 26 7.64 5.92 19.94
N GLU A 27 6.44 5.37 19.71
CA GLU A 27 6.12 3.93 19.92
C GLU A 27 6.58 3.01 18.77
N GLY A 28 7.24 3.57 17.74
CA GLY A 28 7.80 2.81 16.63
C GLY A 28 6.84 2.54 15.47
N CYS A 29 5.65 3.13 15.45
CA CYS A 29 4.74 3.06 14.31
C CYS A 29 5.30 3.82 13.11
N GLY A 30 4.82 3.48 11.91
CA GLY A 30 4.93 4.29 10.71
C GLY A 30 3.66 5.09 10.45
N ALA A 31 3.68 5.88 9.37
CA ALA A 31 2.53 6.63 8.88
C ALA A 31 2.08 6.10 7.51
N ASP A 32 0.78 5.84 7.34
CA ASP A 32 0.16 5.56 6.05
C ASP A 32 -0.55 6.81 5.55
N CYS A 33 -0.03 7.41 4.48
CA CYS A 33 -0.46 8.66 3.90
C CYS A 33 -1.23 8.42 2.59
N SER A 34 -2.31 9.15 2.37
CA SER A 34 -3.13 9.07 1.17
C SER A 34 -3.23 10.40 0.40
N SER A 35 -2.49 11.44 0.82
CA SER A 35 -2.51 12.76 0.18
C SER A 35 -1.21 13.53 0.41
N TYR A 36 -1.02 14.56 -0.41
CA TYR A 36 0.08 15.52 -0.29
C TYR A 36 0.22 16.11 1.12
N THR A 37 -0.90 16.54 1.70
CA THR A 37 -0.93 17.16 3.03
C THR A 37 -0.52 16.17 4.13
N GLU A 38 -0.92 14.91 4.02
CA GLU A 38 -0.54 13.87 4.96
C GLU A 38 0.96 13.55 4.88
N LEU A 39 1.53 13.54 3.67
CA LEU A 39 2.98 13.40 3.47
C LEU A 39 3.74 14.55 4.14
N LEU A 40 3.33 15.81 3.91
CA LEU A 40 3.94 16.97 4.56
C LEU A 40 3.84 16.92 6.08
N MET A 41 2.67 16.53 6.61
CA MET A 41 2.47 16.41 8.06
C MET A 41 3.38 15.34 8.66
N SER A 42 3.46 14.18 8.02
CA SER A 42 4.28 13.07 8.49
C SER A 42 5.78 13.42 8.48
N ASP A 43 6.26 14.07 7.42
CA ASP A 43 7.64 14.55 7.36
C ASP A 43 7.92 15.62 8.43
N ALA A 44 7.00 16.56 8.66
CA ALA A 44 7.11 17.60 9.68
C ALA A 44 7.14 17.03 11.12
N VAL A 45 6.40 15.95 11.37
CA VAL A 45 6.45 15.20 12.65
C VAL A 45 7.76 14.43 12.80
N GLY A 46 8.47 14.18 11.71
CA GLY A 46 9.79 13.56 11.69
C GLY A 46 9.83 12.10 11.26
N PHE A 47 8.74 11.53 10.73
CA PHE A 47 8.82 10.26 10.03
C PHE A 47 9.71 10.37 8.80
N LYS A 48 10.46 9.30 8.47
CA LYS A 48 11.44 9.33 7.39
C LYS A 48 11.33 8.07 6.51
N GLU A 49 11.46 8.28 5.21
CA GLU A 49 11.63 7.20 4.22
C GLU A 49 10.66 6.02 4.40
N SER A 50 11.19 4.84 4.71
CA SER A 50 10.40 3.61 4.91
C SER A 50 9.50 3.65 6.16
N GLU A 51 9.53 4.71 6.95
CA GLU A 51 8.53 4.93 8.01
C GLU A 51 7.23 5.49 7.47
N ILE A 52 7.20 5.90 6.19
CA ILE A 52 6.01 6.41 5.52
C ILE A 52 5.63 5.47 4.38
N MET A 53 4.38 5.02 4.39
CA MET A 53 3.70 4.42 3.25
C MET A 53 2.87 5.50 2.56
N PHE A 54 2.89 5.53 1.23
CA PHE A 54 2.02 6.39 0.46
C PHE A 54 1.07 5.54 -0.39
N SER A 55 -0.20 5.49 0.02
CA SER A 55 -1.25 4.70 -0.62
C SER A 55 -2.42 5.60 -1.02
N SER A 56 -2.44 6.03 -2.28
CA SER A 56 -3.45 6.91 -2.86
C SER A 56 -4.13 6.26 -4.07
N ASN A 57 -5.44 6.48 -4.22
CA ASN A 57 -6.23 5.91 -5.30
C ASN A 57 -6.35 6.83 -6.52
N ALA A 58 -6.41 8.14 -6.27
CA ALA A 58 -6.51 9.16 -7.30
C ALA A 58 -5.37 10.15 -7.09
N THR A 59 -4.19 9.81 -7.60
CA THR A 59 -2.93 10.42 -7.24
C THR A 59 -2.53 11.50 -8.24
N PRO A 60 -2.56 12.79 -7.87
CA PRO A 60 -2.00 13.87 -8.67
C PRO A 60 -0.48 13.73 -8.86
N ALA A 61 0.07 14.43 -9.85
CA ALA A 61 1.51 14.40 -10.13
C ALA A 61 2.35 14.90 -8.95
N GLU A 62 1.91 15.96 -8.31
CA GLU A 62 2.58 16.57 -7.15
C GLU A 62 2.68 15.63 -5.96
N ASP A 63 1.70 14.77 -5.75
CA ASP A 63 1.71 13.78 -4.68
C ASP A 63 2.81 12.73 -4.92
N PHE A 64 2.91 12.20 -6.14
CA PHE A 64 3.99 11.29 -6.51
C PHE A 64 5.36 11.94 -6.44
N GLN A 65 5.47 13.20 -6.90
CA GLN A 65 6.72 13.97 -6.83
C GLN A 65 7.19 14.17 -5.38
N LEU A 66 6.25 14.52 -4.48
CA LEU A 66 6.57 14.65 -3.06
C LEU A 66 6.93 13.31 -2.43
N ALA A 67 6.17 12.25 -2.70
CA ALA A 67 6.45 10.91 -2.21
C ALA A 67 7.85 10.43 -2.63
N ARG A 68 8.25 10.69 -3.87
CA ARG A 68 9.61 10.40 -4.36
C ARG A 68 10.68 11.28 -3.72
N LYS A 69 10.42 12.57 -3.57
CA LYS A 69 11.33 13.50 -2.89
C LYS A 69 11.61 13.09 -1.45
N LEU A 70 10.61 12.60 -0.75
CA LEU A 70 10.71 12.10 0.64
C LEU A 70 11.24 10.66 0.71
N ASN A 71 11.45 10.00 -0.43
CA ASN A 71 11.91 8.61 -0.54
C ASN A 71 11.03 7.61 0.25
N VAL A 72 9.72 7.84 0.25
CA VAL A 72 8.76 6.98 0.96
C VAL A 72 8.42 5.73 0.14
N THR A 73 7.86 4.71 0.79
CA THR A 73 7.35 3.53 0.09
C THR A 73 6.04 3.87 -0.62
N ILE A 74 6.02 3.77 -1.96
CA ILE A 74 4.83 4.04 -2.76
C ILE A 74 4.06 2.75 -3.02
N ASN A 75 2.76 2.77 -2.77
CA ASN A 75 1.82 1.73 -3.13
C ASN A 75 0.98 2.17 -4.34
N LEU A 76 1.08 1.44 -5.44
CA LEU A 76 0.31 1.70 -6.66
C LEU A 76 -1.05 1.02 -6.58
N ASP A 77 -2.11 1.81 -6.68
CA ASP A 77 -3.49 1.31 -6.61
C ASP A 77 -3.97 0.70 -7.93
N ASP A 78 -3.47 1.18 -9.05
CA ASP A 78 -3.85 0.77 -10.40
C ASP A 78 -2.63 0.57 -11.30
N ILE A 79 -2.75 -0.32 -12.28
CA ILE A 79 -1.64 -0.62 -13.21
C ILE A 79 -1.21 0.58 -14.05
N THR A 80 -2.13 1.51 -14.31
CA THR A 80 -1.84 2.75 -15.07
C THR A 80 -0.95 3.71 -14.28
N HIS A 81 -0.92 3.58 -12.95
CA HIS A 81 -0.04 4.37 -12.11
C HIS A 81 1.45 4.11 -12.39
N ILE A 82 1.82 2.96 -12.95
CA ILE A 82 3.22 2.65 -13.29
C ILE A 82 3.76 3.67 -14.31
N ASP A 83 3.07 3.84 -15.43
CA ASP A 83 3.49 4.77 -16.48
C ASP A 83 3.35 6.22 -16.02
N PHE A 84 2.34 6.51 -15.22
CA PHE A 84 2.14 7.85 -14.71
C PHE A 84 3.25 8.24 -13.71
N LEU A 85 3.60 7.37 -12.78
CA LEU A 85 4.70 7.60 -11.85
C LEU A 85 6.03 7.81 -12.60
N GLU A 86 6.35 6.94 -13.57
CA GLU A 86 7.55 7.08 -14.39
C GLU A 86 7.62 8.43 -15.13
N LYS A 87 6.46 8.89 -15.61
CA LYS A 87 6.36 10.16 -16.35
C LYS A 87 6.55 11.39 -15.47
N VAL A 88 6.01 11.39 -14.24
CA VAL A 88 5.94 12.60 -13.39
C VAL A 88 7.03 12.69 -12.33
N ALA A 89 7.64 11.54 -12.01
CA ALA A 89 8.71 11.44 -11.05
C ALA A 89 9.77 10.44 -11.56
N ASP A 90 9.96 9.32 -10.94
CA ASP A 90 10.76 8.18 -11.40
C ASP A 90 10.29 6.94 -10.63
N ILE A 91 10.62 5.76 -11.14
CA ILE A 91 10.29 4.50 -10.46
C ILE A 91 11.34 4.23 -9.36
N PRO A 92 10.93 4.09 -8.09
CA PRO A 92 11.86 3.77 -7.01
C PRO A 92 12.28 2.30 -7.01
N ASP A 93 13.37 1.98 -6.30
CA ASP A 93 13.83 0.61 -6.12
C ASP A 93 12.84 -0.28 -5.34
N THR A 94 11.97 0.33 -4.52
CA THR A 94 10.95 -0.35 -3.71
C THR A 94 9.57 0.16 -4.09
N VAL A 95 8.68 -0.74 -4.52
CA VAL A 95 7.30 -0.44 -4.89
C VAL A 95 6.36 -1.47 -4.31
N SER A 96 5.23 -1.04 -3.78
CA SER A 96 4.10 -1.89 -3.42
C SER A 96 2.99 -1.76 -4.46
N CYS A 97 2.21 -2.82 -4.66
CA CYS A 97 1.02 -2.80 -5.50
C CYS A 97 -0.20 -3.27 -4.71
N ARG A 98 -1.33 -2.61 -4.91
CA ARG A 98 -2.58 -3.02 -4.28
C ARG A 98 -3.24 -4.14 -5.08
N TYR A 99 -3.46 -5.25 -4.40
CA TYR A 99 -4.16 -6.41 -4.94
C TYR A 99 -5.65 -6.38 -4.57
N ASN A 100 -6.51 -6.67 -5.54
CA ASN A 100 -7.93 -6.93 -5.34
C ASN A 100 -8.25 -8.38 -5.75
N PRO A 101 -8.60 -9.27 -4.81
CA PRO A 101 -8.92 -10.68 -5.12
C PRO A 101 -10.24 -10.87 -5.87
N GLY A 102 -11.02 -9.81 -6.09
CA GLY A 102 -12.32 -9.89 -6.74
C GLY A 102 -13.39 -10.56 -5.88
N GLY A 103 -14.47 -11.01 -6.52
CA GLY A 103 -15.66 -11.54 -5.87
C GLY A 103 -15.51 -12.88 -5.12
N HIS A 104 -14.32 -13.43 -5.06
CA HIS A 104 -14.03 -14.68 -4.32
C HIS A 104 -13.76 -14.47 -2.83
N PHE A 105 -13.70 -13.24 -2.37
CA PHE A 105 -13.49 -12.90 -0.98
C PHE A 105 -14.81 -12.50 -0.32
N ALA A 106 -15.60 -13.50 0.12
CA ALA A 106 -16.81 -13.29 0.89
C ALA A 106 -16.51 -13.45 2.38
N ILE A 107 -16.47 -12.34 3.12
CA ILE A 107 -16.57 -12.36 4.57
C ILE A 107 -18.03 -12.14 4.95
N ALA A 108 -18.52 -12.93 5.88
CA ALA A 108 -19.91 -13.01 6.30
C ALA A 108 -20.48 -11.72 6.96
N ASN A 109 -19.83 -10.60 6.81
CA ASN A 109 -20.30 -9.31 7.31
C ASN A 109 -20.59 -8.38 6.12
N ASN A 110 -21.84 -8.05 5.93
CA ASN A 110 -22.39 -7.13 4.90
C ASN A 110 -21.80 -5.68 4.93
N ILE A 111 -20.55 -5.49 5.32
CA ILE A 111 -19.95 -4.17 5.57
C ILE A 111 -19.12 -3.69 4.38
N MET A 112 -18.71 -4.57 3.48
CA MET A 112 -18.13 -4.17 2.20
C MET A 112 -18.93 -4.77 1.06
N ASP A 113 -19.21 -3.91 0.10
CA ASP A 113 -19.65 -4.33 -1.22
C ASP A 113 -18.71 -5.40 -1.76
N ASN A 114 -19.27 -6.33 -2.53
CA ASN A 114 -18.52 -7.40 -3.16
C ASN A 114 -17.18 -6.89 -3.71
N PRO A 115 -16.01 -7.41 -3.30
CA PRO A 115 -14.72 -6.96 -3.81
C PRO A 115 -14.62 -7.00 -5.34
N GLY A 116 -15.46 -7.83 -6.00
CA GLY A 116 -15.58 -7.86 -7.46
C GLY A 116 -16.13 -6.56 -8.06
N ASP A 117 -16.89 -5.80 -7.28
CA ASP A 117 -17.47 -4.51 -7.70
C ASP A 117 -16.60 -3.31 -7.25
N ALA A 118 -15.57 -3.56 -6.45
CA ALA A 118 -14.66 -2.52 -6.01
C ALA A 118 -13.72 -2.10 -7.14
N LYS A 119 -13.66 -0.80 -7.39
CA LYS A 119 -12.80 -0.18 -8.41
C LYS A 119 -11.34 0.05 -7.96
N TYR A 120 -10.95 -0.43 -6.79
CA TYR A 120 -9.65 -0.22 -6.19
C TYR A 120 -8.81 -1.48 -6.21
N GLY A 121 -7.53 -1.33 -6.54
CA GLY A 121 -6.57 -2.41 -6.60
C GLY A 121 -6.56 -3.15 -7.94
N MET A 122 -5.47 -3.84 -8.20
CA MET A 122 -5.22 -4.59 -9.42
C MET A 122 -5.85 -5.97 -9.35
N THR A 123 -6.45 -6.44 -10.45
CA THR A 123 -6.90 -7.83 -10.60
C THR A 123 -5.71 -8.79 -10.54
N HIS A 124 -6.01 -10.09 -10.49
CA HIS A 124 -4.96 -11.12 -10.48
C HIS A 124 -4.04 -11.05 -11.71
N GLU A 125 -4.60 -10.85 -12.89
CA GLU A 125 -3.85 -10.70 -14.14
C GLU A 125 -3.05 -9.40 -14.15
N GLN A 126 -3.65 -8.31 -13.69
CA GLN A 126 -3.01 -7.00 -13.65
C GLN A 126 -1.83 -6.98 -12.69
N ILE A 127 -1.91 -7.61 -11.52
CA ILE A 127 -0.79 -7.59 -10.55
C ILE A 127 0.40 -8.39 -11.07
N ILE A 128 0.18 -9.52 -11.76
CA ILE A 128 1.25 -10.28 -12.41
C ILE A 128 1.94 -9.42 -13.49
N GLU A 129 1.17 -8.75 -14.32
CA GLU A 129 1.69 -7.87 -15.36
C GLU A 129 2.41 -6.66 -14.76
N ALA A 130 1.87 -6.06 -13.71
CA ALA A 130 2.48 -4.94 -13.00
C ALA A 130 3.87 -5.30 -12.46
N TYR A 131 4.01 -6.46 -11.83
CA TYR A 131 5.31 -6.92 -11.30
C TYR A 131 6.32 -7.17 -12.41
N LYS A 132 5.93 -7.76 -13.54
CA LYS A 132 6.81 -7.91 -14.71
C LYS A 132 7.28 -6.57 -15.23
N ARG A 133 6.37 -5.61 -15.38
CA ARG A 133 6.69 -4.25 -15.86
C ARG A 133 7.62 -3.52 -14.91
N LEU A 134 7.35 -3.58 -13.61
CA LEU A 134 8.19 -2.95 -12.58
C LEU A 134 9.57 -3.59 -12.51
N LEU A 135 9.66 -4.91 -12.62
CA LEU A 135 10.95 -5.62 -12.69
C LEU A 135 11.77 -5.18 -13.91
N ALA A 136 11.13 -5.07 -15.09
CA ALA A 136 11.78 -4.56 -16.30
C ALA A 136 12.24 -3.10 -16.17
N LYS A 137 11.61 -2.30 -15.28
CA LYS A 137 11.98 -0.92 -14.95
C LYS A 137 13.03 -0.82 -13.84
N GLY A 138 13.54 -1.94 -13.33
CA GLY A 138 14.62 -1.99 -12.34
C GLY A 138 14.21 -1.98 -10.89
N VAL A 139 12.94 -2.19 -10.57
CA VAL A 139 12.48 -2.37 -9.17
C VAL A 139 13.12 -3.63 -8.57
N LYS A 140 13.64 -3.51 -7.36
CA LYS A 140 14.39 -4.56 -6.65
C LYS A 140 13.61 -5.18 -5.50
N HIS A 141 12.74 -4.39 -4.88
CA HIS A 141 11.97 -4.79 -3.70
C HIS A 141 10.49 -4.57 -3.95
N PHE A 142 9.71 -5.62 -3.77
CA PHE A 142 8.30 -5.63 -4.07
C PHE A 142 7.47 -5.81 -2.79
N GLY A 143 6.47 -4.94 -2.63
CA GLY A 143 5.45 -5.06 -1.61
C GLY A 143 4.10 -5.40 -2.22
N MET A 144 3.24 -6.01 -1.45
CA MET A 144 1.84 -6.23 -1.82
C MET A 144 0.93 -5.71 -0.71
N HIS A 145 -0.07 -4.95 -1.11
CA HIS A 145 -1.06 -4.35 -0.23
C HIS A 145 -2.46 -4.87 -0.59
N ALA A 146 -3.33 -5.01 0.39
CA ALA A 146 -4.76 -5.19 0.17
C ALA A 146 -5.56 -4.48 1.26
N PHE A 147 -6.71 -3.95 0.87
CA PHE A 147 -7.67 -3.33 1.77
C PHE A 147 -9.06 -3.79 1.34
N LEU A 148 -9.61 -4.77 2.05
CA LEU A 148 -10.84 -5.47 1.66
C LEU A 148 -11.99 -5.28 2.65
N ALA A 149 -11.74 -4.75 3.83
CA ALA A 149 -12.77 -4.47 4.83
C ALA A 149 -12.38 -3.29 5.72
N SER A 150 -13.38 -2.55 6.17
CA SER A 150 -13.25 -1.49 7.15
C SER A 150 -14.34 -1.61 8.21
N ASN A 151 -14.14 -0.96 9.37
CA ASN A 151 -15.10 -0.96 10.47
C ASN A 151 -15.49 -2.37 10.95
N THR A 152 -14.60 -3.34 10.85
CA THR A 152 -14.83 -4.69 11.37
C THR A 152 -14.76 -4.67 12.90
N VAL A 153 -15.66 -5.42 13.53
CA VAL A 153 -15.71 -5.56 14.98
C VAL A 153 -15.01 -6.80 15.50
N THR A 154 -14.48 -7.63 14.59
CA THR A 154 -13.70 -8.84 14.88
C THR A 154 -12.41 -8.87 14.06
N ASN A 155 -11.45 -9.69 14.47
CA ASN A 155 -10.17 -9.86 13.80
C ASN A 155 -10.13 -11.08 12.85
N ASP A 156 -11.23 -11.78 12.65
CA ASP A 156 -11.28 -13.06 11.89
C ASP A 156 -10.88 -12.90 10.42
N TYR A 157 -11.09 -11.72 9.89
CA TYR A 157 -10.77 -11.35 8.53
C TYR A 157 -9.26 -11.28 8.24
N TYR A 158 -8.43 -10.82 9.19
CA TYR A 158 -7.01 -10.60 8.94
C TYR A 158 -6.21 -11.87 8.62
N PRO A 159 -6.39 -13.02 9.33
CA PRO A 159 -5.70 -14.25 8.98
C PRO A 159 -6.05 -14.77 7.59
N GLU A 160 -7.30 -14.61 7.17
CA GLU A 160 -7.73 -15.06 5.84
C GLU A 160 -7.12 -14.18 4.74
N LEU A 161 -7.16 -12.86 4.92
CA LEU A 161 -6.49 -11.92 4.03
C LEU A 161 -4.99 -12.22 3.91
N ALA A 162 -4.32 -12.44 5.03
CA ALA A 162 -2.90 -12.77 5.04
C ALA A 162 -2.60 -14.05 4.25
N ARG A 163 -3.42 -15.12 4.39
CA ARG A 163 -3.26 -16.35 3.61
C ARG A 163 -3.38 -16.10 2.11
N ILE A 164 -4.34 -15.28 1.70
CA ILE A 164 -4.51 -14.90 0.28
C ILE A 164 -3.27 -14.17 -0.21
N LEU A 165 -2.83 -13.14 0.51
CA LEU A 165 -1.66 -12.34 0.12
C LEU A 165 -0.39 -13.20 0.03
N PHE A 166 -0.13 -14.08 0.99
CA PHE A 166 1.03 -14.96 0.95
C PHE A 166 0.98 -15.95 -0.22
N LYS A 167 -0.19 -16.52 -0.55
CA LYS A 167 -0.35 -17.38 -1.74
C LYS A 167 -0.02 -16.62 -3.02
N VAL A 168 -0.58 -15.41 -3.17
CA VAL A 168 -0.32 -14.57 -4.35
C VAL A 168 1.14 -14.15 -4.41
N ALA A 169 1.78 -13.83 -3.28
CA ALA A 169 3.20 -13.46 -3.24
C ALA A 169 4.10 -14.62 -3.72
N VAL A 170 3.81 -15.86 -3.30
CA VAL A 170 4.54 -17.05 -3.79
C VAL A 170 4.36 -17.20 -5.31
N GLU A 171 3.13 -17.10 -5.79
CA GLU A 171 2.83 -17.20 -7.22
C GLU A 171 3.52 -16.10 -8.04
N LEU A 172 3.51 -14.85 -7.54
CA LEU A 172 4.20 -13.74 -8.19
C LEU A 172 5.69 -14.01 -8.31
N LYS A 173 6.33 -14.49 -7.24
CA LYS A 173 7.73 -14.88 -7.26
C LYS A 173 8.02 -15.97 -8.30
N GLU A 174 7.17 -16.99 -8.38
CA GLU A 174 7.33 -18.10 -9.36
C GLU A 174 7.14 -17.61 -10.81
N LYS A 175 6.15 -16.76 -11.06
CA LYS A 175 5.79 -16.30 -12.41
C LYS A 175 6.63 -15.14 -12.93
N THR A 176 7.19 -14.32 -12.05
CA THR A 176 7.87 -13.08 -12.44
C THR A 176 9.34 -13.04 -12.02
N GLY A 177 9.71 -13.77 -11.00
CA GLY A 177 11.03 -13.71 -10.37
C GLY A 177 11.23 -12.52 -9.42
N ALA A 178 10.14 -11.75 -9.15
CA ALA A 178 10.15 -10.57 -8.29
C ALA A 178 10.20 -10.93 -6.79
#